data_876aa9036cc35fece2a6e19840319876
#
_entry.id   876aa9036cc35fece2a6e19840319876
#
_cell.length_a   1.000
_cell.length_b   1.000
_cell.length_c   1.000
_cell.angle_alpha   90.00
_cell.angle_beta   90.00
_cell.angle_gamma   90.00
#
_symmetry.space_group_name_H-M   'P 1'
#
loop_
_entity.id
_entity.type
_entity.pdbx_description
1 polymer ?
#
loop_
_entity_poly.entity_id
_entity_poly.type
_entity_poly.pdbx_seq_one_letter_code
_entity_poly.pdbx_strand_id
1 'polypeptide(L)'
;MKASHQALLCSCNSLLPITRHFYLSSIFSFHSSINLHHAQTHPSPSVSQSSRKPADPQNDIEFFSTTQIASPSRIQKLISSQSDPLLAKEIFDLASRQPNFCHSYSTFYTLILKLGRARHFSFMEDLLSQLKRLRYPTTPALFSDIIRIYGDAHLPEKALKNFYGIIEFNCQPTPKHLNLVLGILVAHRNFLRPAFDLFRIAHKYGVDPNVESYNILMKAFCYNGEISVAYKLFNQMLKREVMPSVESYKILMQALCRKSQVNKAVDLLEDMLNKGFVPDTLSYTTLLNSLCRKKQLKEAYKLLCRMKVKGCNPNIMHYNTVIVGLCREGRALDAIKVLNDMHSNECLPNLESYQTLVGGLVDQGMHDEARKYVEEMMLKGFSPHFSIAHSLIKGLLCNVGKIEEACGVLDELLKHEDVPHISTWQEVIPRIYEVDGMERLGGLLDDVMKVEIKPHARIVEAGAALEEYLIKRIQAKSRKA
;
A
#
# COMPACT_ATOMS: atom_id res chain seq x y z
N MET A 1 -34.96 -33.95 21.17
CA MET A 1 -34.75 -32.79 20.30
C MET A 1 -33.71 -31.86 20.92
N LYS A 2 -32.46 -32.23 20.87
CA LYS A 2 -31.29 -31.42 21.24
C LYS A 2 -30.08 -32.07 20.56
N ALA A 3 -29.82 -31.75 19.30
CA ALA A 3 -28.57 -32.07 18.58
C ALA A 3 -28.68 -31.51 17.15
N SER A 4 -28.46 -30.22 16.94
CA SER A 4 -28.25 -29.61 15.60
C SER A 4 -27.83 -28.13 15.68
N HIS A 5 -27.02 -27.75 16.66
CA HIS A 5 -26.52 -26.35 16.76
C HIS A 5 -25.00 -26.22 16.94
N GLN A 6 -24.23 -27.27 16.63
CA GLN A 6 -22.78 -27.28 16.85
C GLN A 6 -21.94 -27.49 15.58
N ALA A 7 -22.51 -27.42 14.39
CA ALA A 7 -21.78 -27.69 13.13
C ALA A 7 -21.55 -26.47 12.22
N LEU A 8 -21.74 -25.23 12.70
CA LEU A 8 -21.59 -24.01 11.89
C LEU A 8 -20.56 -22.99 12.42
N LEU A 9 -19.68 -23.40 13.31
CA LEU A 9 -18.63 -22.50 13.89
C LEU A 9 -17.18 -22.92 13.61
N CYS A 10 -16.92 -23.84 12.68
CA CYS A 10 -15.56 -24.34 12.39
C CYS A 10 -15.03 -24.05 10.98
N SER A 11 -15.50 -23.03 10.27
CA SER A 11 -14.97 -22.73 8.92
C SER A 11 -14.58 -21.28 8.65
N CYS A 12 -14.26 -20.49 9.69
CA CYS A 12 -13.78 -19.10 9.53
C CYS A 12 -12.41 -18.81 10.14
N ASN A 13 -11.53 -19.79 10.31
CA ASN A 13 -10.21 -19.58 10.92
C ASN A 13 -9.01 -19.89 10.00
N SER A 14 -9.15 -19.79 8.67
CA SER A 14 -8.02 -20.04 7.73
C SER A 14 -7.75 -18.95 6.68
N LEU A 15 -8.07 -17.68 6.99
CA LEU A 15 -7.75 -16.56 6.08
C LEU A 15 -7.16 -15.38 6.84
N LEU A 16 -6.00 -15.56 7.49
CA LEU A 16 -5.12 -14.44 7.87
C LEU A 16 -3.71 -14.99 8.15
N PRO A 17 -2.79 -14.96 7.16
CA PRO A 17 -1.51 -14.30 7.40
C PRO A 17 -0.88 -13.57 6.18
N ILE A 18 -1.63 -13.15 5.15
CA ILE A 18 -1.02 -12.57 3.94
C ILE A 18 -0.87 -11.04 4.01
N THR A 19 -1.55 -10.35 4.92
CA THR A 19 -1.49 -8.88 5.01
C THR A 19 -0.37 -8.31 5.88
N ARG A 20 0.45 -9.15 6.53
CA ARG A 20 1.57 -8.70 7.39
C ARG A 20 2.88 -8.43 6.64
N HIS A 21 3.06 -8.98 5.44
CA HIS A 21 4.31 -8.81 4.68
C HIS A 21 4.37 -7.54 3.83
N PHE A 22 3.23 -6.97 3.46
CA PHE A 22 3.19 -5.77 2.62
C PHE A 22 3.44 -4.44 3.34
N TYR A 23 3.36 -4.41 4.68
CA TYR A 23 3.57 -3.17 5.45
C TYR A 23 5.02 -2.92 5.90
N LEU A 24 5.88 -3.90 5.85
CA LEU A 24 7.30 -3.74 6.21
C LEU A 24 8.16 -3.32 5.01
N SER A 25 7.74 -3.61 3.78
CA SER A 25 8.47 -3.21 2.58
C SER A 25 8.29 -1.75 2.19
N SER A 26 7.19 -1.10 2.58
CA SER A 26 6.92 0.32 2.24
C SER A 26 7.68 1.34 3.10
N ILE A 27 8.27 0.92 4.22
CA ILE A 27 9.09 1.81 5.07
C ILE A 27 10.55 1.87 4.59
N PHE A 28 11.01 0.86 3.82
CA PHE A 28 12.40 0.76 3.37
C PHE A 28 12.64 1.12 1.90
N SER A 29 11.60 1.38 1.09
CA SER A 29 11.73 1.58 -0.36
C SER A 29 11.94 3.02 -0.83
N PHE A 30 12.18 4.00 0.03
CA PHE A 30 12.26 5.42 -0.37
C PHE A 30 13.67 5.98 -0.55
N HIS A 31 14.73 5.17 -0.57
CA HIS A 31 16.08 5.71 -0.71
C HIS A 31 16.98 4.99 -1.71
N SER A 32 16.46 4.50 -2.83
CA SER A 32 17.31 3.92 -3.89
C SER A 32 16.84 4.28 -5.30
N SER A 33 16.67 5.56 -5.56
CA SER A 33 16.42 6.03 -6.94
C SER A 33 16.93 7.46 -7.13
N ILE A 34 18.23 7.62 -7.19
CA ILE A 34 18.88 8.73 -7.91
C ILE A 34 20.28 8.27 -8.29
N ASN A 35 20.53 8.24 -9.59
CA ASN A 35 21.75 8.24 -10.37
C ASN A 35 21.96 7.03 -11.27
N LEU A 36 21.42 7.16 -12.45
CA LEU A 36 21.93 6.53 -13.67
C LEU A 36 21.48 7.35 -14.89
N HIS A 37 22.28 8.30 -15.30
CA HIS A 37 22.30 8.78 -16.69
C HIS A 37 23.63 9.41 -17.06
N HIS A 38 24.10 9.01 -18.24
CA HIS A 38 25.20 9.50 -19.09
C HIS A 38 26.56 8.79 -18.90
N ALA A 39 27.24 8.32 -19.92
CA ALA A 39 27.09 8.48 -21.37
C ALA A 39 27.84 7.36 -22.11
N GLN A 40 27.35 7.04 -23.28
CA GLN A 40 28.03 6.26 -24.32
C GLN A 40 29.19 7.06 -24.95
N THR A 41 30.28 6.38 -25.31
CA THR A 41 30.87 6.43 -26.68
C THR A 41 32.11 5.54 -26.74
N HIS A 42 32.12 4.67 -27.73
CA HIS A 42 33.27 3.97 -28.29
C HIS A 42 34.10 4.93 -29.21
N PRO A 43 35.35 4.65 -29.63
CA PRO A 43 35.73 3.44 -30.37
C PRO A 43 37.16 2.90 -30.13
N SER A 44 37.38 1.64 -30.52
CA SER A 44 38.67 1.00 -30.83
C SER A 44 39.16 1.45 -32.23
N PRO A 45 40.27 0.98 -32.85
CA PRO A 45 41.37 0.13 -32.42
C PRO A 45 42.74 0.60 -32.95
N SER A 46 43.87 0.01 -32.53
CA SER A 46 44.97 -0.30 -33.45
C SER A 46 45.99 -1.26 -32.84
N VAL A 47 46.32 -2.20 -33.67
CA VAL A 47 47.30 -3.26 -33.59
C VAL A 47 48.70 -2.73 -33.92
N SER A 48 49.73 -3.15 -33.18
CA SER A 48 51.06 -3.36 -33.80
C SER A 48 51.83 -4.46 -33.06
N GLN A 49 52.22 -5.41 -33.86
CA GLN A 49 53.12 -6.54 -33.58
C GLN A 49 54.58 -6.08 -33.59
N SER A 50 55.41 -6.71 -32.82
CA SER A 50 56.75 -7.23 -33.16
C SER A 50 57.46 -7.58 -31.86
N SER A 51 58.17 -8.61 -31.63
CA SER A 51 58.89 -9.67 -32.29
C SER A 51 59.68 -10.40 -31.20
N ARG A 52 59.75 -11.73 -31.34
CA ARG A 52 60.45 -12.65 -30.46
C ARG A 52 61.96 -12.50 -30.55
N LYS A 53 62.67 -12.80 -29.44
CA LYS A 53 63.82 -13.78 -29.46
C LYS A 53 64.11 -14.28 -28.03
N PRO A 54 64.65 -15.51 -27.90
CA PRO A 54 64.78 -16.26 -26.67
C PRO A 54 66.24 -16.27 -26.20
N ALA A 55 66.47 -16.48 -24.89
CA ALA A 55 67.75 -17.01 -24.36
C ALA A 55 67.60 -17.45 -22.92
N ASP A 56 67.94 -18.63 -22.74
CA ASP A 56 68.66 -19.53 -21.86
C ASP A 56 68.47 -19.46 -20.32
N PRO A 57 68.46 -20.67 -19.71
CA PRO A 57 68.20 -20.85 -18.28
C PRO A 57 69.49 -21.04 -17.52
N GLN A 58 69.81 -20.16 -16.60
CA GLN A 58 70.72 -20.52 -15.50
C GLN A 58 70.55 -19.66 -14.28
N ASN A 59 70.28 -20.30 -13.16
CA ASN A 59 70.61 -19.92 -11.79
C ASN A 59 70.29 -18.48 -11.37
N ASP A 60 69.26 -18.39 -10.56
CA ASP A 60 69.47 -17.70 -9.28
C ASP A 60 68.35 -18.10 -8.32
N ILE A 61 68.74 -18.90 -7.34
CA ILE A 61 68.02 -19.06 -6.09
C ILE A 61 68.19 -17.74 -5.38
N GLU A 62 67.35 -16.74 -5.78
CA GLU A 62 67.18 -15.55 -4.97
C GLU A 62 66.24 -15.83 -3.81
N PHE A 63 66.84 -15.89 -2.65
CA PHE A 63 66.20 -15.73 -1.35
C PHE A 63 65.04 -14.76 -1.42
N PHE A 64 63.82 -15.25 -1.34
CA PHE A 64 62.66 -14.46 -1.06
C PHE A 64 62.69 -13.91 0.38
N SER A 65 63.54 -12.95 0.61
CA SER A 65 63.55 -12.12 1.81
C SER A 65 63.16 -10.71 1.47
N THR A 66 61.88 -10.48 1.24
CA THR A 66 61.23 -9.24 1.52
C THR A 66 59.74 -9.53 1.72
N THR A 67 59.38 -9.80 2.95
CA THR A 67 57.98 -9.70 3.42
C THR A 67 57.51 -8.29 3.14
N GLN A 68 56.98 -8.04 1.92
CA GLN A 68 56.25 -6.83 1.64
C GLN A 68 55.04 -6.81 2.57
N ILE A 69 55.15 -6.00 3.62
CA ILE A 69 54.05 -5.69 4.55
C ILE A 69 52.87 -5.28 3.70
N ALA A 70 51.81 -6.05 3.70
CA ALA A 70 50.63 -5.74 2.91
C ALA A 70 50.06 -4.39 3.37
N SER A 71 49.89 -3.44 2.43
CA SER A 71 49.31 -2.13 2.80
C SER A 71 47.87 -2.28 3.32
N PRO A 72 47.45 -1.47 4.28
CA PRO A 72 46.07 -1.50 4.81
C PRO A 72 44.99 -1.41 3.71
N SER A 73 45.27 -0.65 2.65
CA SER A 73 44.36 -0.51 1.49
C SER A 73 44.24 -1.82 0.68
N ARG A 74 45.32 -2.59 0.57
CA ARG A 74 45.30 -3.90 -0.12
C ARG A 74 44.52 -4.93 0.70
N ILE A 75 44.71 -4.94 2.03
CA ILE A 75 43.96 -5.81 2.94
C ILE A 75 42.46 -5.44 2.91
N GLN A 76 42.11 -4.16 2.91
CA GLN A 76 40.71 -3.71 2.80
C GLN A 76 40.08 -4.22 1.48
N LYS A 77 40.77 -4.12 0.35
CA LYS A 77 40.27 -4.62 -0.94
C LYS A 77 40.09 -6.16 -0.91
N LEU A 78 41.02 -6.88 -0.31
CA LEU A 78 40.90 -8.34 -0.15
C LEU A 78 39.68 -8.69 0.72
N ILE A 79 39.50 -8.06 1.86
CA ILE A 79 38.35 -8.26 2.73
C ILE A 79 37.04 -7.92 2.01
N SER A 80 37.00 -6.84 1.24
CA SER A 80 35.78 -6.43 0.52
C SER A 80 35.42 -7.41 -0.61
N SER A 81 36.39 -7.95 -1.32
CA SER A 81 36.20 -8.89 -2.45
C SER A 81 35.79 -10.30 -2.03
N GLN A 82 36.08 -10.71 -0.78
CA GLN A 82 35.70 -12.04 -0.31
C GLN A 82 34.18 -12.17 -0.18
N SER A 83 33.63 -13.29 -0.63
CA SER A 83 32.20 -13.62 -0.42
C SER A 83 31.96 -14.19 0.98
N ASP A 84 32.88 -15.02 1.49
CA ASP A 84 32.80 -15.60 2.82
C ASP A 84 33.24 -14.62 3.91
N PRO A 85 32.35 -14.26 4.88
CA PRO A 85 32.67 -13.37 5.98
C PRO A 85 33.72 -13.94 6.95
N LEU A 86 33.77 -15.24 7.14
CA LEU A 86 34.75 -15.88 8.02
C LEU A 86 36.15 -15.86 7.43
N LEU A 87 36.27 -16.15 6.13
CA LEU A 87 37.53 -16.00 5.41
C LEU A 87 38.03 -14.56 5.41
N ALA A 88 37.10 -13.59 5.25
CA ALA A 88 37.45 -12.18 5.39
C ALA A 88 38.00 -11.83 6.78
N LYS A 89 37.47 -12.47 7.85
CA LYS A 89 37.98 -12.33 9.20
C LYS A 89 39.38 -12.97 9.35
N GLU A 90 39.61 -14.17 8.80
CA GLU A 90 40.94 -14.82 8.80
C GLU A 90 42.00 -13.95 8.13
N ILE A 91 41.66 -13.34 6.98
CA ILE A 91 42.59 -12.41 6.30
C ILE A 91 42.93 -11.23 7.22
N PHE A 92 41.97 -10.71 7.94
CA PHE A 92 42.16 -9.61 8.92
C PHE A 92 43.06 -10.07 10.06
N ASP A 93 42.83 -11.24 10.66
CA ASP A 93 43.61 -11.78 11.78
C ASP A 93 45.04 -12.12 11.36
N LEU A 94 45.25 -12.67 10.16
CA LEU A 94 46.59 -12.96 9.61
C LEU A 94 47.38 -11.67 9.38
N ALA A 95 46.73 -10.63 8.85
CA ALA A 95 47.38 -9.32 8.69
C ALA A 95 47.77 -8.70 10.05
N SER A 96 46.92 -8.87 11.07
CA SER A 96 47.21 -8.37 12.42
C SER A 96 48.43 -9.03 13.08
N ARG A 97 48.84 -10.24 12.65
CA ARG A 97 50.00 -10.95 13.20
C ARG A 97 51.32 -10.47 12.56
N GLN A 98 51.26 -9.67 11.51
CA GLN A 98 52.47 -9.15 10.87
C GLN A 98 53.12 -8.07 11.75
N PRO A 99 54.44 -8.11 11.95
CA PRO A 99 55.11 -7.06 12.70
C PRO A 99 54.94 -5.68 12.01
N ASN A 100 54.70 -4.68 12.81
CA ASN A 100 54.49 -3.27 12.37
C ASN A 100 53.30 -3.05 11.44
N PHE A 101 52.32 -3.95 11.37
CA PHE A 101 51.09 -3.75 10.61
C PHE A 101 49.97 -3.23 11.52
N CYS A 102 49.33 -2.16 11.06
CA CYS A 102 48.14 -1.59 11.71
C CYS A 102 46.98 -1.50 10.70
N HIS A 103 45.86 -2.05 11.06
CA HIS A 103 44.65 -1.91 10.25
C HIS A 103 44.16 -0.45 10.20
N SER A 104 43.61 -0.03 9.09
CA SER A 104 42.96 1.26 8.98
C SER A 104 41.52 1.19 9.55
N TYR A 105 40.94 2.34 9.91
CA TYR A 105 39.53 2.43 10.27
C TYR A 105 38.60 1.83 9.19
N SER A 106 38.91 2.10 7.91
CA SER A 106 38.14 1.56 6.77
C SER A 106 38.15 0.03 6.71
N THR A 107 39.25 -0.61 7.14
CA THR A 107 39.33 -2.08 7.21
C THR A 107 38.40 -2.64 8.28
N PHE A 108 38.43 -2.05 9.48
CA PHE A 108 37.49 -2.39 10.56
C PHE A 108 36.04 -2.19 10.12
N TYR A 109 35.74 -1.00 9.55
CA TYR A 109 34.39 -0.67 9.09
C TYR A 109 33.86 -1.71 8.10
N THR A 110 34.66 -2.04 7.08
CA THR A 110 34.26 -3.02 6.05
C THR A 110 33.98 -4.40 6.64
N LEU A 111 34.87 -4.88 7.54
CA LEU A 111 34.75 -6.21 8.14
C LEU A 111 33.59 -6.27 9.15
N ILE A 112 33.39 -5.25 9.99
CA ILE A 112 32.28 -5.14 10.93
C ILE A 112 30.95 -5.25 10.19
N LEU A 113 30.77 -4.51 9.10
CA LEU A 113 29.53 -4.56 8.33
C LEU A 113 29.33 -5.91 7.64
N LYS A 114 30.39 -6.51 7.12
CA LYS A 114 30.34 -7.83 6.47
C LYS A 114 29.91 -8.91 7.45
N LEU A 115 30.54 -8.99 8.62
CA LEU A 115 30.20 -9.94 9.68
C LEU A 115 28.80 -9.71 10.24
N GLY A 116 28.43 -8.45 10.43
CA GLY A 116 27.10 -8.07 10.93
C GLY A 116 25.97 -8.51 9.98
N ARG A 117 26.10 -8.25 8.68
CA ARG A 117 25.14 -8.70 7.65
C ARG A 117 25.04 -10.22 7.56
N ALA A 118 26.16 -10.92 7.79
CA ALA A 118 26.20 -12.37 7.87
C ALA A 118 25.72 -12.93 9.22
N ARG A 119 25.27 -12.07 10.16
CA ARG A 119 24.80 -12.43 11.51
C ARG A 119 25.85 -13.03 12.43
N HIS A 120 27.13 -12.85 12.15
CA HIS A 120 28.25 -13.23 13.04
C HIS A 120 28.47 -12.15 14.10
N PHE A 121 27.48 -11.94 14.99
CA PHE A 121 27.46 -10.81 15.92
C PHE A 121 28.58 -10.86 16.97
N SER A 122 29.00 -12.06 17.42
CA SER A 122 30.10 -12.21 18.35
C SER A 122 31.39 -11.58 17.79
N PHE A 123 31.77 -11.97 16.59
CA PHE A 123 32.98 -11.44 15.93
C PHE A 123 32.87 -9.94 15.62
N MET A 124 31.67 -9.48 15.28
CA MET A 124 31.40 -8.04 15.10
C MET A 124 31.60 -7.25 16.38
N GLU A 125 31.09 -7.75 17.52
CA GLU A 125 31.22 -7.12 18.84
C GLU A 125 32.66 -7.16 19.34
N ASP A 126 33.44 -8.23 19.05
CA ASP A 126 34.86 -8.31 19.33
C ASP A 126 35.66 -7.26 18.57
N LEU A 127 35.38 -7.07 17.27
CA LEU A 127 36.02 -6.03 16.46
C LEU A 127 35.68 -4.62 16.95
N LEU A 128 34.43 -4.38 17.36
CA LEU A 128 34.03 -3.11 17.98
C LEU A 128 34.79 -2.85 19.29
N SER A 129 34.96 -3.89 20.09
CA SER A 129 35.78 -3.81 21.34
C SER A 129 37.24 -3.51 21.06
N GLN A 130 37.81 -4.08 19.98
CA GLN A 130 39.15 -3.75 19.52
C GLN A 130 39.26 -2.31 19.02
N LEU A 131 38.30 -1.87 18.20
CA LEU A 131 38.23 -0.50 17.66
C LEU A 131 38.18 0.54 18.82
N LYS A 132 37.42 0.25 19.86
CA LYS A 132 37.34 1.07 21.07
C LYS A 132 38.67 1.14 21.80
N ARG A 133 39.35 0.01 22.03
CA ARG A 133 40.67 -0.05 22.69
C ARG A 133 41.73 0.75 21.92
N LEU A 134 41.69 0.69 20.61
CA LEU A 134 42.65 1.37 19.72
C LEU A 134 42.34 2.87 19.56
N ARG A 135 41.22 3.35 20.12
CA ARG A 135 40.78 4.77 20.09
C ARG A 135 40.73 5.38 18.67
N TYR A 136 40.34 4.56 17.67
CA TYR A 136 40.14 5.10 16.33
C TYR A 136 39.01 6.13 16.33
N PRO A 137 39.17 7.23 15.54
CA PRO A 137 38.08 8.17 15.31
C PRO A 137 36.96 7.47 14.56
N THR A 138 35.85 7.24 15.24
CA THR A 138 34.67 6.57 14.65
C THR A 138 33.72 7.59 14.02
N THR A 139 33.02 7.16 12.98
CA THR A 139 32.04 8.01 12.29
C THR A 139 30.61 7.67 12.73
N PRO A 140 29.68 8.63 12.78
CA PRO A 140 28.27 8.36 13.05
C PRO A 140 27.65 7.33 12.10
N ALA A 141 28.17 7.24 10.85
CA ALA A 141 27.69 6.27 9.86
C ALA A 141 27.83 4.81 10.32
N LEU A 142 28.97 4.48 10.98
CA LEU A 142 29.20 3.11 11.50
C LEU A 142 28.07 2.68 12.42
N PHE A 143 27.71 3.51 13.38
CA PHE A 143 26.65 3.17 14.35
C PHE A 143 25.26 3.12 13.72
N SER A 144 24.99 3.99 12.72
CA SER A 144 23.74 3.88 11.94
C SER A 144 23.62 2.55 11.24
N ASP A 145 24.70 2.06 10.64
CA ASP A 145 24.72 0.79 9.92
C ASP A 145 24.63 -0.41 10.87
N ILE A 146 25.32 -0.37 12.02
CA ILE A 146 25.21 -1.41 13.04
C ILE A 146 23.78 -1.49 13.61
N ILE A 147 23.16 -0.33 13.92
CA ILE A 147 21.78 -0.27 14.40
C ILE A 147 20.83 -0.90 13.36
N ARG A 148 21.00 -0.60 12.06
CA ARG A 148 20.22 -1.23 11.00
C ARG A 148 20.42 -2.75 10.95
N ILE A 149 21.67 -3.22 11.01
CA ILE A 149 21.99 -4.65 11.03
C ILE A 149 21.28 -5.37 12.18
N TYR A 150 21.26 -4.78 13.38
CA TYR A 150 20.50 -5.35 14.48
C TYR A 150 18.99 -5.29 14.28
N GLY A 151 18.50 -4.25 13.61
CA GLY A 151 17.09 -4.13 13.23
C GLY A 151 16.67 -5.22 12.25
N ASP A 152 17.46 -5.45 11.20
CA ASP A 152 17.21 -6.48 10.18
C ASP A 152 17.33 -7.90 10.77
N ALA A 153 18.10 -8.05 11.83
CA ALA A 153 18.20 -9.28 12.59
C ALA A 153 17.12 -9.48 13.67
N HIS A 154 16.21 -8.50 13.84
CA HIS A 154 15.18 -8.51 14.89
C HIS A 154 15.74 -8.56 16.33
N LEU A 155 16.84 -7.85 16.57
CA LEU A 155 17.52 -7.77 17.86
C LEU A 155 17.40 -6.38 18.49
N PRO A 156 16.21 -5.96 18.94
CA PRO A 156 15.95 -4.61 19.45
C PRO A 156 16.81 -4.25 20.69
N GLU A 157 17.10 -5.23 21.57
CA GLU A 157 17.95 -5.02 22.73
C GLU A 157 19.38 -4.65 22.35
N LYS A 158 19.95 -5.33 21.35
CA LYS A 158 21.30 -5.03 20.87
C LYS A 158 21.35 -3.67 20.16
N ALA A 159 20.31 -3.31 19.40
CA ALA A 159 20.19 -1.98 18.80
C ALA A 159 20.16 -0.87 19.88
N LEU A 160 19.38 -1.08 20.95
CA LEU A 160 19.28 -0.16 22.07
C LEU A 160 20.61 -0.04 22.82
N LYS A 161 21.26 -1.18 23.13
CA LYS A 161 22.58 -1.21 23.78
C LYS A 161 23.63 -0.48 22.95
N ASN A 162 23.59 -0.65 21.63
CA ASN A 162 24.52 0.02 20.71
C ASN A 162 24.33 1.55 20.75
N PHE A 163 23.08 2.04 20.83
CA PHE A 163 22.82 3.46 20.95
C PHE A 163 23.46 4.06 22.21
N TYR A 164 23.31 3.41 23.35
CA TYR A 164 23.93 3.89 24.59
C TYR A 164 25.46 3.83 24.54
N GLY A 165 26.01 2.86 23.80
CA GLY A 165 27.45 2.67 23.63
C GLY A 165 28.13 3.71 22.72
N ILE A 166 27.39 4.46 21.90
CA ILE A 166 27.97 5.41 20.92
C ILE A 166 28.94 6.40 21.60
N ILE A 167 28.57 6.92 22.74
CA ILE A 167 29.36 7.90 23.50
C ILE A 167 30.72 7.31 23.94
N GLU A 168 30.77 6.01 24.21
CA GLU A 168 32.01 5.32 24.61
C GLU A 168 33.08 5.30 23.53
N PHE A 169 32.72 5.62 22.29
CA PHE A 169 33.60 5.75 21.15
C PHE A 169 33.96 7.21 20.82
N ASN A 170 33.76 8.14 21.74
CA ASN A 170 33.94 9.58 21.52
C ASN A 170 33.12 10.10 20.31
N CYS A 171 32.00 9.44 20.00
CA CYS A 171 31.08 9.82 18.95
C CYS A 171 29.79 10.35 19.59
N GLN A 172 29.28 11.48 19.08
CA GLN A 172 28.00 11.98 19.56
C GLN A 172 26.84 11.31 18.82
N PRO A 173 25.86 10.77 19.54
CA PRO A 173 24.62 10.30 18.95
C PRO A 173 23.91 11.46 18.20
N THR A 174 23.22 11.13 17.13
CA THR A 174 22.46 12.09 16.32
C THR A 174 20.97 11.75 16.34
N PRO A 175 20.06 12.68 15.99
CA PRO A 175 18.64 12.38 15.84
C PRO A 175 18.37 11.19 14.90
N LYS A 176 19.22 10.97 13.90
CA LYS A 176 19.14 9.82 13.00
C LYS A 176 19.33 8.49 13.73
N HIS A 177 20.31 8.40 14.65
CA HIS A 177 20.50 7.21 15.48
C HIS A 177 19.28 6.97 16.36
N LEU A 178 18.77 8.03 17.00
CA LEU A 178 17.57 7.95 17.82
C LEU A 178 16.38 7.41 17.02
N ASN A 179 16.12 7.99 15.82
CA ASN A 179 14.99 7.58 14.98
C ASN A 179 15.11 6.14 14.50
N LEU A 180 16.32 5.69 14.14
CA LEU A 180 16.56 4.30 13.77
C LEU A 180 16.25 3.34 14.92
N VAL A 181 16.75 3.63 16.12
CA VAL A 181 16.50 2.77 17.28
C VAL A 181 15.02 2.81 17.69
N LEU A 182 14.40 3.99 17.74
CA LEU A 182 12.97 4.13 18.00
C LEU A 182 12.15 3.30 16.99
N GLY A 183 12.46 3.39 15.69
CA GLY A 183 11.79 2.62 14.65
C GLY A 183 11.89 1.11 14.87
N ILE A 184 13.08 0.63 15.25
CA ILE A 184 13.30 -0.78 15.56
C ILE A 184 12.52 -1.20 16.82
N LEU A 185 12.61 -0.42 17.90
CA LEU A 185 11.93 -0.75 19.14
C LEU A 185 10.41 -0.81 18.99
N VAL A 186 9.79 0.18 18.33
CA VAL A 186 8.33 0.23 18.15
C VAL A 186 7.80 -0.85 17.20
N ALA A 187 8.65 -1.44 16.35
CA ALA A 187 8.28 -2.58 15.53
C ALA A 187 8.04 -3.85 16.36
N HIS A 188 8.57 -3.90 17.60
CA HIS A 188 8.43 -5.02 18.53
C HIS A 188 7.49 -4.65 19.67
N ARG A 189 6.39 -5.37 19.81
CA ARG A 189 5.27 -5.05 20.72
C ARG A 189 5.70 -4.81 22.17
N ASN A 190 6.70 -5.53 22.66
CA ASN A 190 7.15 -5.43 24.06
C ASN A 190 8.12 -4.27 24.30
N PHE A 191 8.57 -3.58 23.24
CA PHE A 191 9.59 -2.54 23.34
C PHE A 191 9.04 -1.11 23.21
N LEU A 192 7.72 -0.94 23.20
CA LEU A 192 7.11 0.39 23.12
C LEU A 192 7.47 1.25 24.36
N ARG A 193 7.46 0.66 25.56
CA ARG A 193 7.91 1.34 26.79
C ARG A 193 9.39 1.70 26.74
N PRO A 194 10.32 0.77 26.47
CA PRO A 194 11.74 1.10 26.27
C PRO A 194 11.98 2.20 25.23
N ALA A 195 11.21 2.20 24.12
CA ALA A 195 11.29 3.27 23.12
C ALA A 195 10.90 4.64 23.69
N PHE A 196 9.82 4.69 24.46
CA PHE A 196 9.36 5.92 25.10
C PHE A 196 10.33 6.42 26.17
N ASP A 197 10.91 5.52 26.97
CA ASP A 197 11.92 5.86 27.96
C ASP A 197 13.19 6.39 27.31
N LEU A 198 13.67 5.76 26.25
CA LEU A 198 14.80 6.26 25.45
C LEU A 198 14.53 7.68 24.94
N PHE A 199 13.35 7.91 24.35
CA PHE A 199 12.95 9.22 23.85
C PHE A 199 12.98 10.30 24.96
N ARG A 200 12.51 9.97 26.17
CA ARG A 200 12.50 10.88 27.31
C ARG A 200 13.89 11.28 27.78
N ILE A 201 14.84 10.37 27.72
CA ILE A 201 16.21 10.57 28.20
C ILE A 201 17.20 10.97 27.11
N ALA A 202 16.77 11.03 25.83
CA ALA A 202 17.64 11.30 24.68
C ALA A 202 18.48 12.57 24.86
N HIS A 203 17.90 13.63 25.45
CA HIS A 203 18.61 14.88 25.74
C HIS A 203 19.82 14.70 26.68
N LYS A 204 19.80 13.70 27.58
CA LYS A 204 20.95 13.37 28.44
C LYS A 204 22.14 12.84 27.66
N TYR A 205 21.88 12.35 26.46
CA TYR A 205 22.89 11.86 25.52
C TYR A 205 23.26 12.91 24.44
N GLY A 206 22.82 14.17 24.63
CA GLY A 206 23.06 15.25 23.70
C GLY A 206 22.26 15.17 22.41
N VAL A 207 21.12 14.45 22.42
CA VAL A 207 20.24 14.29 21.24
C VAL A 207 18.88 14.90 21.53
N ASP A 208 18.52 15.92 20.77
CA ASP A 208 17.17 16.47 20.82
C ASP A 208 16.27 15.77 19.81
N PRO A 209 15.14 15.20 20.25
CA PRO A 209 14.17 14.58 19.37
C PRO A 209 13.61 15.56 18.35
N ASN A 210 13.57 15.14 17.08
CA ASN A 210 13.01 15.90 15.98
C ASN A 210 11.59 15.46 15.62
N VAL A 211 10.97 16.09 14.61
CA VAL A 211 9.62 15.78 14.12
C VAL A 211 9.43 14.29 13.86
N GLU A 212 10.43 13.63 13.26
CA GLU A 212 10.39 12.21 12.95
C GLU A 212 10.37 11.35 14.22
N SER A 213 11.16 11.71 15.25
CA SER A 213 11.16 11.01 16.56
C SER A 213 9.77 11.02 17.18
N TYR A 214 9.10 12.18 17.19
CA TYR A 214 7.73 12.32 17.67
C TYR A 214 6.74 11.49 16.84
N ASN A 215 6.83 11.57 15.49
CA ASN A 215 5.94 10.85 14.60
C ASN A 215 6.05 9.34 14.76
N ILE A 216 7.26 8.80 14.91
CA ILE A 216 7.48 7.35 15.15
C ILE A 216 6.72 6.90 16.42
N LEU A 217 6.87 7.63 17.53
CA LEU A 217 6.20 7.27 18.77
C LEU A 217 4.69 7.51 18.72
N MET A 218 4.24 8.64 18.19
CA MET A 218 2.80 8.93 18.05
C MET A 218 2.13 7.84 17.21
N LYS A 219 2.73 7.44 16.09
CA LYS A 219 2.24 6.36 15.25
C LYS A 219 2.13 5.04 16.02
N ALA A 220 3.17 4.69 16.77
CA ALA A 220 3.20 3.47 17.58
C ALA A 220 2.11 3.46 18.67
N PHE A 221 1.96 4.54 19.43
CA PHE A 221 0.90 4.67 20.44
C PHE A 221 -0.50 4.66 19.81
N CYS A 222 -0.68 5.28 18.64
CA CYS A 222 -1.93 5.23 17.89
C CYS A 222 -2.27 3.81 17.42
N TYR A 223 -1.30 3.01 16.99
CA TYR A 223 -1.51 1.61 16.64
C TYR A 223 -1.84 0.74 17.84
N ASN A 224 -1.23 1.02 19.00
CA ASN A 224 -1.52 0.33 20.24
C ASN A 224 -2.85 0.77 20.90
N GLY A 225 -3.52 1.77 20.32
CA GLY A 225 -4.81 2.27 20.83
C GLY A 225 -4.71 3.34 21.91
N GLU A 226 -3.50 3.76 22.27
CA GLU A 226 -3.20 4.75 23.31
C GLU A 226 -3.16 6.19 22.74
N ILE A 227 -4.28 6.62 22.13
CA ILE A 227 -4.36 7.92 21.44
C ILE A 227 -4.11 9.09 22.40
N SER A 228 -4.49 8.96 23.67
CA SER A 228 -4.25 9.99 24.69
C SER A 228 -2.76 10.29 24.89
N VAL A 229 -1.91 9.26 24.80
CA VAL A 229 -0.44 9.42 24.89
C VAL A 229 0.08 10.10 23.61
N ALA A 230 -0.41 9.69 22.43
CA ALA A 230 -0.04 10.32 21.18
C ALA A 230 -0.41 11.82 21.15
N TYR A 231 -1.58 12.19 21.67
CA TYR A 231 -1.95 13.61 21.83
C TYR A 231 -1.05 14.37 22.80
N LYS A 232 -0.66 13.75 23.93
CA LYS A 232 0.30 14.37 24.85
C LYS A 232 1.64 14.62 24.17
N LEU A 233 2.12 13.68 23.34
CA LEU A 233 3.34 13.86 22.56
C LEU A 233 3.20 15.00 21.54
N PHE A 234 2.07 15.08 20.83
CA PHE A 234 1.80 16.17 19.89
C PHE A 234 1.83 17.54 20.59
N ASN A 235 1.17 17.66 21.74
CA ASN A 235 1.18 18.88 22.53
C ASN A 235 2.57 19.19 23.11
N GLN A 236 3.34 18.17 23.48
CA GLN A 236 4.72 18.33 23.94
C GLN A 236 5.63 18.83 22.81
N MET A 237 5.42 18.35 21.59
CA MET A 237 6.11 18.78 20.39
C MET A 237 5.94 20.30 20.18
N LEU A 238 4.69 20.78 20.27
CA LEU A 238 4.39 22.23 20.18
C LEU A 238 5.07 23.04 21.31
N LYS A 239 5.03 22.53 22.56
CA LYS A 239 5.67 23.19 23.70
C LYS A 239 7.19 23.28 23.60
N ARG A 240 7.83 22.38 22.85
CA ARG A 240 9.27 22.37 22.59
C ARG A 240 9.66 23.06 21.29
N GLU A 241 8.73 23.81 20.71
CA GLU A 241 8.94 24.53 19.46
C GLU A 241 9.32 23.64 18.25
N VAL A 242 9.07 22.33 18.38
CA VAL A 242 9.21 21.39 17.26
C VAL A 242 7.96 21.44 16.43
N MET A 243 8.00 22.13 15.28
CA MET A 243 6.82 22.32 14.43
C MET A 243 6.30 20.97 13.89
N PRO A 244 5.01 20.64 14.09
CA PRO A 244 4.40 19.47 13.49
C PRO A 244 4.48 19.49 11.97
N SER A 245 4.52 18.32 11.36
CA SER A 245 4.42 18.15 9.92
C SER A 245 3.02 17.66 9.51
N VAL A 246 2.73 17.69 8.22
CA VAL A 246 1.51 17.07 7.63
C VAL A 246 1.34 15.63 8.13
N GLU A 247 2.44 14.87 8.23
CA GLU A 247 2.41 13.49 8.74
C GLU A 247 2.01 13.42 10.22
N SER A 248 2.41 14.39 11.05
CA SER A 248 2.01 14.44 12.47
C SER A 248 0.50 14.56 12.64
N TYR A 249 -0.14 15.43 11.86
CA TYR A 249 -1.59 15.58 11.82
C TYR A 249 -2.29 14.33 11.30
N LYS A 250 -1.79 13.76 10.21
CA LYS A 250 -2.32 12.57 9.58
C LYS A 250 -2.35 11.36 10.53
N ILE A 251 -1.27 11.13 11.27
CA ILE A 251 -1.19 10.05 12.28
C ILE A 251 -2.33 10.17 13.28
N LEU A 252 -2.56 11.36 13.85
CA LEU A 252 -3.61 11.59 14.84
C LEU A 252 -5.01 11.51 14.21
N MET A 253 -5.23 12.13 13.06
CA MET A 253 -6.52 12.07 12.35
C MET A 253 -6.93 10.63 12.05
N GLN A 254 -6.02 9.82 11.50
CA GLN A 254 -6.30 8.41 11.21
C GLN A 254 -6.62 7.61 12.47
N ALA A 255 -5.92 7.88 13.58
CA ALA A 255 -6.17 7.21 14.86
C ALA A 255 -7.54 7.58 15.44
N LEU A 256 -7.91 8.87 15.39
CA LEU A 256 -9.23 9.36 15.82
C LEU A 256 -10.35 8.76 14.99
N CYS A 257 -10.18 8.71 13.67
CA CYS A 257 -11.14 8.10 12.75
C CYS A 257 -11.35 6.60 13.06
N ARG A 258 -10.27 5.86 13.32
CA ARG A 258 -10.34 4.44 13.74
C ARG A 258 -11.11 4.25 15.05
N LYS A 259 -10.98 5.17 16.00
CA LYS A 259 -11.73 5.16 17.28
C LYS A 259 -13.10 5.86 17.17
N SER A 260 -13.55 6.16 15.97
CA SER A 260 -14.83 6.83 15.73
C SER A 260 -14.98 8.21 16.40
N GLN A 261 -13.88 8.88 16.74
CA GLN A 261 -13.87 10.24 17.29
C GLN A 261 -13.75 11.28 16.16
N VAL A 262 -14.69 11.22 15.20
CA VAL A 262 -14.58 11.94 13.93
C VAL A 262 -14.60 13.46 14.14
N ASN A 263 -15.40 13.98 15.08
CA ASN A 263 -15.45 15.41 15.34
C ASN A 263 -14.08 15.97 15.74
N LYS A 264 -13.36 15.27 16.63
CA LYS A 264 -11.98 15.66 16.99
C LYS A 264 -11.01 15.59 15.80
N ALA A 265 -11.25 14.67 14.87
CA ALA A 265 -10.43 14.59 13.67
C ALA A 265 -10.70 15.77 12.72
N VAL A 266 -11.95 16.24 12.64
CA VAL A 266 -12.32 17.45 11.90
C VAL A 266 -11.70 18.69 12.54
N ASP A 267 -11.78 18.83 13.88
CA ASP A 267 -11.15 19.94 14.62
C ASP A 267 -9.62 19.98 14.35
N LEU A 268 -9.00 18.81 14.30
CA LEU A 268 -7.56 18.69 14.01
C LEU A 268 -7.22 19.06 12.55
N LEU A 269 -8.12 18.75 11.60
CA LEU A 269 -8.00 19.21 10.22
C LEU A 269 -8.08 20.74 10.14
N GLU A 270 -9.00 21.37 10.88
CA GLU A 270 -9.15 22.81 10.91
C GLU A 270 -7.90 23.49 11.52
N ASP A 271 -7.35 22.94 12.61
CA ASP A 271 -6.07 23.42 13.17
C ASP A 271 -4.91 23.32 12.16
N MET A 272 -4.84 22.21 11.42
CA MET A 272 -3.87 21.99 10.36
C MET A 272 -3.96 23.07 9.26
N LEU A 273 -5.18 23.33 8.78
CA LEU A 273 -5.46 24.35 7.76
C LEU A 273 -5.15 25.77 8.26
N ASN A 274 -5.51 26.08 9.51
CA ASN A 274 -5.24 27.39 10.12
C ASN A 274 -3.74 27.67 10.28
N LYS A 275 -2.93 26.64 10.41
CA LYS A 275 -1.46 26.74 10.43
C LYS A 275 -0.82 26.75 9.05
N GLY A 276 -1.63 26.78 7.99
CA GLY A 276 -1.14 26.86 6.60
C GLY A 276 -0.70 25.52 5.99
N PHE A 277 -0.94 24.40 6.65
CA PHE A 277 -0.65 23.09 6.06
C PHE A 277 -1.77 22.66 5.12
N VAL A 278 -1.39 22.11 3.97
CA VAL A 278 -2.33 21.56 3.00
C VAL A 278 -2.47 20.05 3.25
N PRO A 279 -3.67 19.57 3.61
CA PRO A 279 -3.93 18.14 3.79
C PRO A 279 -3.80 17.37 2.48
N ASP A 280 -3.31 16.13 2.56
CA ASP A 280 -3.24 15.25 1.40
C ASP A 280 -4.61 14.58 1.10
N THR A 281 -4.75 14.01 -0.10
CA THR A 281 -5.93 13.26 -0.53
C THR A 281 -6.34 12.19 0.48
N LEU A 282 -5.37 11.48 1.06
CA LEU A 282 -5.63 10.40 2.00
C LEU A 282 -6.24 10.90 3.32
N SER A 283 -5.82 12.07 3.80
CA SER A 283 -6.39 12.71 5.00
C SER A 283 -7.86 13.02 4.82
N TYR A 284 -8.23 13.64 3.69
CA TYR A 284 -9.63 13.95 3.37
C TYR A 284 -10.46 12.67 3.15
N THR A 285 -9.97 11.71 2.36
CA THR A 285 -10.68 10.44 2.14
C THR A 285 -10.93 9.69 3.45
N THR A 286 -9.96 9.69 4.37
CA THR A 286 -10.10 9.05 5.69
C THR A 286 -11.20 9.71 6.52
N LEU A 287 -11.28 11.05 6.50
CA LEU A 287 -12.32 11.80 7.21
C LEU A 287 -13.69 11.60 6.58
N LEU A 288 -13.80 11.72 5.25
CA LEU A 288 -15.05 11.50 4.51
C LEU A 288 -15.60 10.09 4.77
N ASN A 289 -14.77 9.05 4.67
CA ASN A 289 -15.15 7.68 5.02
C ASN A 289 -15.66 7.55 6.45
N SER A 290 -14.99 8.22 7.40
CA SER A 290 -15.36 8.14 8.81
C SER A 290 -16.67 8.86 9.09
N LEU A 291 -16.90 10.01 8.44
CA LEU A 291 -18.18 10.75 8.51
C LEU A 291 -19.32 9.90 7.91
N CYS A 292 -19.12 9.31 6.75
CA CYS A 292 -20.10 8.42 6.11
C CYS A 292 -20.43 7.22 7.00
N ARG A 293 -19.43 6.54 7.58
CA ARG A 293 -19.64 5.42 8.51
C ARG A 293 -20.39 5.83 9.78
N LYS A 294 -20.29 7.07 10.20
CA LYS A 294 -21.04 7.65 11.34
C LYS A 294 -22.40 8.21 10.95
N LYS A 295 -22.82 8.04 9.69
CA LYS A 295 -24.07 8.57 9.14
C LYS A 295 -24.15 10.11 9.17
N GLN A 296 -23.01 10.78 9.34
CA GLN A 296 -22.88 12.23 9.32
C GLN A 296 -22.74 12.76 7.88
N LEU A 297 -23.65 12.36 7.01
CA LEU A 297 -23.57 12.59 5.56
C LEU A 297 -23.62 14.08 5.18
N LYS A 298 -24.36 14.88 5.94
CA LYS A 298 -24.40 16.34 5.74
C LYS A 298 -23.02 16.96 5.98
N GLU A 299 -22.33 16.51 7.02
CA GLU A 299 -20.99 17.00 7.33
C GLU A 299 -19.95 16.48 6.34
N ALA A 300 -20.10 15.24 5.83
CA ALA A 300 -19.26 14.71 4.76
C ALA A 300 -19.38 15.55 3.49
N TYR A 301 -20.61 15.90 3.07
CA TYR A 301 -20.83 16.76 1.91
C TYR A 301 -20.28 18.19 2.12
N LYS A 302 -20.51 18.78 3.30
CA LYS A 302 -19.92 20.09 3.66
C LYS A 302 -18.37 20.04 3.59
N LEU A 303 -17.75 18.97 4.07
CA LEU A 303 -16.30 18.81 4.01
C LEU A 303 -15.82 18.74 2.55
N LEU A 304 -16.53 18.00 1.70
CA LEU A 304 -16.24 17.91 0.26
C LEU A 304 -16.29 19.30 -0.43
N CYS A 305 -17.34 20.10 -0.14
CA CYS A 305 -17.45 21.46 -0.66
C CYS A 305 -16.33 22.38 -0.13
N ARG A 306 -15.97 22.26 1.16
CA ARG A 306 -14.91 23.07 1.78
C ARG A 306 -13.52 22.80 1.22
N MET A 307 -13.25 21.57 0.75
CA MET A 307 -11.96 21.22 0.12
C MET A 307 -11.61 22.20 -1.01
N LYS A 308 -12.56 22.47 -1.90
CA LYS A 308 -12.36 23.39 -3.03
C LYS A 308 -12.02 24.81 -2.56
N VAL A 309 -12.77 25.32 -1.56
CA VAL A 309 -12.58 26.67 -1.00
C VAL A 309 -11.19 26.82 -0.36
N LYS A 310 -10.63 25.74 0.18
CA LYS A 310 -9.32 25.71 0.84
C LYS A 310 -8.16 25.37 -0.10
N GLY A 311 -8.39 25.36 -1.41
CA GLY A 311 -7.33 25.11 -2.42
C GLY A 311 -7.00 23.63 -2.63
N CYS A 312 -7.79 22.71 -2.06
CA CYS A 312 -7.68 21.27 -2.30
C CYS A 312 -8.81 20.82 -3.22
N ASN A 313 -8.54 20.67 -4.51
CA ASN A 313 -9.57 20.21 -5.43
C ASN A 313 -9.99 18.77 -5.11
N PRO A 314 -11.29 18.49 -4.88
CA PRO A 314 -11.77 17.14 -4.73
C PRO A 314 -11.47 16.32 -5.99
N ASN A 315 -11.07 15.08 -5.81
CA ASN A 315 -10.86 14.13 -6.88
C ASN A 315 -11.94 13.01 -6.88
N ILE A 316 -11.91 12.14 -7.87
CA ILE A 316 -12.84 11.02 -8.03
C ILE A 316 -13.02 10.21 -6.74
N MET A 317 -11.92 9.94 -6.02
CA MET A 317 -11.97 9.16 -4.77
C MET A 317 -12.79 9.84 -3.68
N HIS A 318 -12.70 11.17 -3.56
CA HIS A 318 -13.48 11.94 -2.58
C HIS A 318 -14.98 11.89 -2.89
N TYR A 319 -15.34 12.13 -4.16
CA TYR A 319 -16.73 12.07 -4.61
C TYR A 319 -17.30 10.65 -4.45
N ASN A 320 -16.61 9.62 -4.92
CA ASN A 320 -17.05 8.23 -4.80
C ASN A 320 -17.25 7.83 -3.34
N THR A 321 -16.37 8.28 -2.42
CA THR A 321 -16.53 8.01 -0.99
C THR A 321 -17.86 8.54 -0.45
N VAL A 322 -18.27 9.76 -0.85
CA VAL A 322 -19.53 10.35 -0.41
C VAL A 322 -20.74 9.68 -1.09
N ILE A 323 -20.65 9.38 -2.39
CA ILE A 323 -21.68 8.65 -3.14
C ILE A 323 -21.96 7.29 -2.50
N VAL A 324 -20.88 6.49 -2.23
CA VAL A 324 -21.00 5.20 -1.52
C VAL A 324 -21.68 5.36 -0.17
N GLY A 325 -21.29 6.39 0.60
CA GLY A 325 -21.89 6.67 1.91
C GLY A 325 -23.38 6.98 1.82
N LEU A 326 -23.78 7.81 0.87
CA LEU A 326 -25.18 8.19 0.64
C LEU A 326 -26.01 6.98 0.18
N CYS A 327 -25.54 6.21 -0.77
CA CYS A 327 -26.23 5.01 -1.26
C CYS A 327 -26.45 3.98 -0.15
N ARG A 328 -25.44 3.72 0.68
CA ARG A 328 -25.56 2.79 1.82
C ARG A 328 -26.58 3.20 2.86
N GLU A 329 -26.82 4.48 3.02
CA GLU A 329 -27.83 5.02 3.97
C GLU A 329 -29.19 5.28 3.32
N GLY A 330 -29.43 4.74 2.13
CA GLY A 330 -30.71 4.89 1.45
C GLY A 330 -30.99 6.32 0.95
N ARG A 331 -29.96 7.10 0.60
CA ARG A 331 -30.07 8.48 0.15
C ARG A 331 -29.56 8.66 -1.29
N ALA A 332 -29.97 7.78 -2.20
CA ALA A 332 -29.51 7.79 -3.58
C ALA A 332 -29.84 9.09 -4.34
N LEU A 333 -30.97 9.76 -4.04
CA LEU A 333 -31.29 11.08 -4.61
C LEU A 333 -30.26 12.15 -4.24
N ASP A 334 -29.71 12.09 -3.05
CA ASP A 334 -28.64 13.02 -2.67
C ASP A 334 -27.30 12.61 -3.32
N ALA A 335 -27.10 11.31 -3.57
CA ALA A 335 -25.93 10.84 -4.32
C ALA A 335 -25.96 11.32 -5.78
N ILE A 336 -27.14 11.42 -6.39
CA ILE A 336 -27.33 12.06 -7.72
C ILE A 336 -26.82 13.50 -7.71
N LYS A 337 -27.14 14.29 -6.69
CA LYS A 337 -26.67 15.68 -6.57
C LYS A 337 -25.13 15.73 -6.50
N VAL A 338 -24.53 14.81 -5.76
CA VAL A 338 -23.06 14.71 -5.63
C VAL A 338 -22.42 14.32 -6.97
N LEU A 339 -23.03 13.43 -7.75
CA LEU A 339 -22.55 13.08 -9.09
C LEU A 339 -22.63 14.28 -10.04
N ASN A 340 -23.73 15.06 -9.99
CA ASN A 340 -23.88 16.26 -10.79
C ASN A 340 -22.88 17.36 -10.39
N ASP A 341 -22.62 17.52 -9.09
CA ASP A 341 -21.58 18.42 -8.59
C ASP A 341 -20.18 18.01 -9.06
N MET A 342 -19.94 16.71 -9.18
CA MET A 342 -18.69 16.16 -9.72
C MET A 342 -18.45 16.65 -11.16
N HIS A 343 -19.48 16.58 -12.01
CA HIS A 343 -19.44 17.14 -13.36
C HIS A 343 -19.17 18.65 -13.37
N SER A 344 -19.90 19.40 -12.54
CA SER A 344 -19.76 20.86 -12.43
C SER A 344 -18.39 21.31 -11.95
N ASN A 345 -17.62 20.41 -11.31
CA ASN A 345 -16.27 20.66 -10.82
C ASN A 345 -15.18 20.05 -11.71
N GLU A 346 -15.48 19.78 -12.98
CA GLU A 346 -14.54 19.23 -13.99
C GLU A 346 -13.95 17.86 -13.59
N CYS A 347 -14.58 17.18 -12.65
CA CYS A 347 -14.20 15.86 -12.19
C CYS A 347 -15.12 14.83 -12.83
N LEU A 348 -14.69 14.21 -13.91
CA LEU A 348 -15.53 13.27 -14.66
C LEU A 348 -15.77 11.98 -13.87
N PRO A 349 -17.06 11.56 -13.70
CA PRO A 349 -17.39 10.30 -13.09
C PRO A 349 -16.79 9.12 -13.87
N ASN A 350 -16.34 8.12 -13.15
CA ASN A 350 -15.81 6.87 -13.70
C ASN A 350 -16.84 5.73 -13.57
N LEU A 351 -16.47 4.57 -14.06
CA LEU A 351 -17.27 3.35 -13.96
C LEU A 351 -17.76 3.09 -12.53
N GLU A 352 -16.89 3.22 -11.52
CA GLU A 352 -17.23 3.00 -10.10
C GLU A 352 -18.28 4.00 -9.60
N SER A 353 -18.20 5.26 -10.03
CA SER A 353 -19.18 6.31 -9.68
C SER A 353 -20.59 5.92 -10.13
N TYR A 354 -20.71 5.51 -11.40
CA TYR A 354 -22.00 5.10 -11.97
C TYR A 354 -22.50 3.79 -11.36
N GLN A 355 -21.66 2.76 -11.27
CA GLN A 355 -22.06 1.47 -10.69
C GLN A 355 -22.56 1.62 -9.25
N THR A 356 -21.88 2.42 -8.46
CA THR A 356 -22.30 2.67 -7.07
C THR A 356 -23.63 3.40 -7.00
N LEU A 357 -23.83 4.44 -7.82
CA LEU A 357 -25.08 5.19 -7.85
C LEU A 357 -26.23 4.32 -8.32
N VAL A 358 -26.08 3.64 -9.46
CA VAL A 358 -27.10 2.78 -10.03
C VAL A 358 -27.48 1.65 -9.07
N GLY A 359 -26.48 0.99 -8.44
CA GLY A 359 -26.73 -0.01 -7.42
C GLY A 359 -27.54 0.53 -6.26
N GLY A 360 -27.19 1.73 -5.75
CA GLY A 360 -27.91 2.38 -4.67
C GLY A 360 -29.34 2.80 -5.05
N LEU A 361 -29.59 3.19 -6.29
CA LEU A 361 -30.94 3.49 -6.80
C LEU A 361 -31.80 2.21 -6.91
N VAL A 362 -31.23 1.14 -7.44
CA VAL A 362 -31.91 -0.16 -7.54
C VAL A 362 -32.25 -0.71 -6.15
N ASP A 363 -31.32 -0.63 -5.20
CA ASP A 363 -31.55 -1.10 -3.82
C ASP A 363 -32.69 -0.35 -3.11
N GLN A 364 -32.95 0.91 -3.53
CA GLN A 364 -34.05 1.72 -3.01
C GLN A 364 -35.35 1.61 -3.85
N GLY A 365 -35.37 0.74 -4.86
CA GLY A 365 -36.54 0.58 -5.73
C GLY A 365 -36.80 1.73 -6.69
N MET A 366 -35.81 2.61 -6.90
CA MET A 366 -35.90 3.77 -7.80
C MET A 366 -35.45 3.37 -9.21
N HIS A 367 -36.20 2.45 -9.81
CA HIS A 367 -35.81 1.80 -11.06
C HIS A 367 -35.81 2.77 -12.26
N ASP A 368 -36.70 3.77 -12.28
CA ASP A 368 -36.79 4.76 -13.37
C ASP A 368 -35.55 5.64 -13.43
N GLU A 369 -35.09 6.11 -12.27
CA GLU A 369 -33.86 6.88 -12.14
C GLU A 369 -32.65 6.00 -12.43
N ALA A 370 -32.62 4.76 -11.93
CA ALA A 370 -31.56 3.82 -12.18
C ALA A 370 -31.38 3.56 -13.70
N ARG A 371 -32.50 3.40 -14.43
CA ARG A 371 -32.49 3.21 -15.90
C ARG A 371 -31.80 4.39 -16.60
N LYS A 372 -32.17 5.63 -16.26
CA LYS A 372 -31.56 6.85 -16.85
C LYS A 372 -30.04 6.86 -16.67
N TYR A 373 -29.56 6.52 -15.48
CA TYR A 373 -28.11 6.49 -15.21
C TYR A 373 -27.40 5.29 -15.84
N VAL A 374 -28.09 4.17 -16.07
CA VAL A 374 -27.57 3.07 -16.88
C VAL A 374 -27.42 3.50 -18.34
N GLU A 375 -28.43 4.13 -18.93
CA GLU A 375 -28.36 4.67 -20.28
C GLU A 375 -27.21 5.70 -20.43
N GLU A 376 -27.10 6.66 -19.48
CA GLU A 376 -26.01 7.64 -19.45
C GLU A 376 -24.62 6.97 -19.34
N MET A 377 -24.51 5.98 -18.47
CA MET A 377 -23.28 5.19 -18.29
C MET A 377 -22.87 4.49 -19.59
N MET A 378 -23.81 3.85 -20.27
CA MET A 378 -23.56 3.13 -21.52
C MET A 378 -23.20 4.08 -22.66
N LEU A 379 -23.85 5.23 -22.77
CA LEU A 379 -23.49 6.29 -23.74
C LEU A 379 -22.06 6.81 -23.54
N LYS A 380 -21.50 6.70 -22.33
CA LYS A 380 -20.08 7.02 -22.04
C LYS A 380 -19.13 5.86 -22.25
N GLY A 381 -19.62 4.71 -22.74
CA GLY A 381 -18.82 3.52 -23.01
C GLY A 381 -18.54 2.66 -21.78
N PHE A 382 -19.31 2.81 -20.71
CA PHE A 382 -19.20 1.98 -19.50
C PHE A 382 -20.30 0.92 -19.48
N SER A 383 -19.96 -0.35 -19.31
CA SER A 383 -20.93 -1.43 -19.12
C SER A 383 -21.31 -1.60 -17.66
N PRO A 384 -22.62 -1.74 -17.34
CA PRO A 384 -23.05 -2.02 -15.99
C PRO A 384 -22.65 -3.42 -15.55
N HIS A 385 -22.32 -3.59 -14.26
CA HIS A 385 -22.06 -4.92 -13.72
C HIS A 385 -23.30 -5.81 -13.85
N PHE A 386 -23.15 -7.08 -14.25
CA PHE A 386 -24.27 -8.00 -14.54
C PHE A 386 -25.30 -8.09 -13.39
N SER A 387 -24.86 -8.03 -12.12
CA SER A 387 -25.77 -8.09 -10.97
C SER A 387 -26.66 -6.85 -10.86
N ILE A 388 -26.16 -5.69 -11.23
CA ILE A 388 -26.89 -4.42 -11.23
C ILE A 388 -27.91 -4.43 -12.35
N ALA A 389 -27.51 -4.80 -13.55
CA ALA A 389 -28.40 -4.93 -14.70
C ALA A 389 -29.53 -5.95 -14.43
N HIS A 390 -29.19 -7.13 -13.88
CA HIS A 390 -30.17 -8.13 -13.47
C HIS A 390 -31.17 -7.58 -12.43
N SER A 391 -30.67 -6.93 -11.37
CA SER A 391 -31.54 -6.40 -10.31
C SER A 391 -32.45 -5.26 -10.81
N LEU A 392 -31.93 -4.41 -11.73
CA LEU A 392 -32.73 -3.36 -12.36
C LEU A 392 -33.85 -3.96 -13.22
N ILE A 393 -33.52 -4.88 -14.11
CA ILE A 393 -34.50 -5.54 -14.98
C ILE A 393 -35.54 -6.27 -14.14
N LYS A 394 -35.14 -7.04 -13.14
CA LYS A 394 -36.05 -7.72 -12.22
C LYS A 394 -36.96 -6.72 -11.50
N GLY A 395 -36.42 -5.61 -11.01
CA GLY A 395 -37.20 -4.57 -10.34
C GLY A 395 -38.23 -3.92 -11.25
N LEU A 396 -37.88 -3.65 -12.50
CA LEU A 396 -38.83 -3.14 -13.52
C LEU A 396 -39.92 -4.18 -13.82
N LEU A 397 -39.59 -5.45 -13.96
CA LEU A 397 -40.54 -6.53 -14.22
C LEU A 397 -41.53 -6.80 -13.06
N CYS A 398 -41.15 -6.46 -11.83
CA CYS A 398 -42.04 -6.60 -10.66
C CYS A 398 -43.20 -5.58 -10.70
N ASN A 399 -43.05 -4.47 -11.43
CA ASN A 399 -44.08 -3.47 -11.61
C ASN A 399 -44.91 -3.76 -12.87
N VAL A 400 -46.19 -4.06 -12.66
CA VAL A 400 -47.15 -4.29 -13.77
C VAL A 400 -47.19 -3.03 -14.64
N GLY A 401 -46.85 -3.17 -15.94
CA GLY A 401 -46.84 -2.07 -16.91
C GLY A 401 -45.47 -1.49 -17.27
N LYS A 402 -44.35 -2.01 -16.70
CA LYS A 402 -43.00 -1.54 -17.03
C LYS A 402 -42.18 -2.58 -17.82
N ILE A 403 -42.84 -3.51 -18.47
CA ILE A 403 -42.18 -4.59 -19.25
C ILE A 403 -41.43 -3.97 -20.45
N GLU A 404 -42.03 -3.00 -21.13
CA GLU A 404 -41.37 -2.28 -22.24
C GLU A 404 -40.08 -1.58 -21.80
N GLU A 405 -40.07 -1.01 -20.60
CA GLU A 405 -38.89 -0.36 -20.03
C GLU A 405 -37.79 -1.39 -19.70
N ALA A 406 -38.15 -2.57 -19.19
CA ALA A 406 -37.22 -3.65 -18.97
C ALA A 406 -36.64 -4.20 -20.29
N CYS A 407 -37.48 -4.32 -21.32
CA CYS A 407 -37.04 -4.67 -22.66
C CYS A 407 -36.08 -3.61 -23.24
N GLY A 408 -36.39 -2.33 -23.03
CA GLY A 408 -35.51 -1.24 -23.47
C GLY A 408 -34.11 -1.32 -22.83
N VAL A 409 -33.99 -1.69 -21.56
CA VAL A 409 -32.69 -1.90 -20.91
C VAL A 409 -31.97 -3.10 -21.51
N LEU A 410 -32.70 -4.19 -21.85
CA LEU A 410 -32.11 -5.36 -22.52
C LEU A 410 -31.60 -5.00 -23.93
N ASP A 411 -32.40 -4.29 -24.70
CA ASP A 411 -32.04 -3.86 -26.06
C ASP A 411 -30.79 -2.98 -26.04
N GLU A 412 -30.67 -2.06 -25.07
CA GLU A 412 -29.48 -1.23 -24.88
C GLU A 412 -28.24 -2.06 -24.49
N LEU A 413 -28.37 -3.02 -23.58
CA LEU A 413 -27.28 -3.94 -23.21
C LEU A 413 -26.79 -4.71 -24.44
N LEU A 414 -27.69 -5.25 -25.24
CA LEU A 414 -27.34 -6.01 -26.45
C LEU A 414 -26.69 -5.13 -27.52
N LYS A 415 -27.14 -3.89 -27.70
CA LYS A 415 -26.49 -2.91 -28.62
C LYS A 415 -25.05 -2.63 -28.23
N HIS A 416 -24.74 -2.65 -26.93
CA HIS A 416 -23.38 -2.47 -26.41
C HIS A 416 -22.59 -3.78 -26.26
N GLU A 417 -23.07 -4.86 -26.88
CA GLU A 417 -22.45 -6.21 -26.84
C GLU A 417 -22.35 -6.80 -25.42
N ASP A 418 -23.14 -6.31 -24.48
CA ASP A 418 -23.18 -6.80 -23.10
C ASP A 418 -24.36 -7.78 -22.91
N VAL A 419 -24.07 -9.06 -23.06
CA VAL A 419 -25.11 -10.11 -22.99
C VAL A 419 -25.49 -10.38 -21.54
N PRO A 420 -26.79 -10.22 -21.15
CA PRO A 420 -27.24 -10.50 -19.80
C PRO A 420 -26.97 -11.94 -19.36
N HIS A 421 -26.76 -12.13 -18.06
CA HIS A 421 -26.57 -13.45 -17.49
C HIS A 421 -27.86 -14.32 -17.61
N ILE A 422 -27.69 -15.64 -17.68
CA ILE A 422 -28.80 -16.59 -17.86
C ILE A 422 -29.94 -16.41 -16.84
N SER A 423 -29.62 -16.04 -15.60
CA SER A 423 -30.63 -15.75 -14.58
C SER A 423 -31.56 -14.58 -14.96
N THR A 424 -31.07 -13.61 -15.71
CA THR A 424 -31.88 -12.50 -16.21
C THR A 424 -32.87 -13.01 -17.26
N TRP A 425 -32.40 -13.82 -18.18
CA TRP A 425 -33.25 -14.44 -19.19
C TRP A 425 -34.35 -15.32 -18.60
N GLN A 426 -34.05 -16.11 -17.56
CA GLN A 426 -35.03 -16.95 -16.88
C GLN A 426 -36.16 -16.14 -16.19
N GLU A 427 -35.90 -14.95 -15.75
CA GLU A 427 -36.90 -14.02 -15.16
C GLU A 427 -37.69 -13.26 -16.24
N VAL A 428 -37.03 -12.88 -17.32
CA VAL A 428 -37.59 -11.98 -18.35
C VAL A 428 -38.46 -12.75 -19.34
N ILE A 429 -38.02 -13.91 -19.83
CA ILE A 429 -38.69 -14.67 -20.88
C ILE A 429 -40.15 -14.98 -20.55
N PRO A 430 -40.49 -15.50 -19.34
CA PRO A 430 -41.90 -15.78 -18.99
C PRO A 430 -42.78 -14.55 -19.03
N ARG A 431 -42.25 -13.42 -18.57
CA ARG A 431 -43.01 -12.16 -18.45
C ARG A 431 -43.26 -11.51 -19.83
N ILE A 432 -42.25 -11.47 -20.71
CA ILE A 432 -42.44 -10.97 -22.08
C ILE A 432 -43.44 -11.82 -22.83
N TYR A 433 -43.34 -13.17 -22.67
CA TYR A 433 -44.30 -14.07 -23.34
C TYR A 433 -45.76 -13.81 -22.91
N GLU A 434 -46.01 -13.51 -21.65
CA GLU A 434 -47.35 -13.22 -21.11
C GLU A 434 -47.96 -11.95 -21.72
N VAL A 435 -47.16 -10.96 -22.09
CA VAL A 435 -47.64 -9.65 -22.58
C VAL A 435 -47.55 -9.52 -24.10
N ASP A 436 -46.35 -9.72 -24.66
CA ASP A 436 -46.07 -9.44 -26.08
C ASP A 436 -46.03 -10.68 -26.97
N GLY A 437 -46.14 -11.89 -26.35
CA GLY A 437 -46.20 -13.16 -27.10
C GLY A 437 -44.90 -13.58 -27.71
N MET A 438 -45.02 -14.41 -28.81
CA MET A 438 -43.89 -15.05 -29.50
C MET A 438 -43.06 -14.10 -30.37
N GLU A 439 -43.67 -13.04 -30.88
CA GLU A 439 -43.05 -12.14 -31.84
C GLU A 439 -41.88 -11.36 -31.19
N ARG A 440 -42.09 -10.80 -30.03
CA ARG A 440 -41.07 -10.05 -29.29
C ARG A 440 -39.91 -10.95 -28.80
N LEU A 441 -40.20 -12.18 -28.37
CA LEU A 441 -39.20 -13.16 -28.02
C LEU A 441 -38.33 -13.57 -29.20
N GLY A 442 -38.93 -13.71 -30.38
CA GLY A 442 -38.21 -13.97 -31.65
C GLY A 442 -37.24 -12.82 -31.98
N GLY A 443 -37.69 -11.59 -31.85
CA GLY A 443 -36.84 -10.42 -32.08
C GLY A 443 -35.63 -10.36 -31.11
N LEU A 444 -35.85 -10.62 -29.81
CA LEU A 444 -34.76 -10.67 -28.83
C LEU A 444 -33.77 -11.81 -29.10
N LEU A 445 -34.24 -12.97 -29.56
CA LEU A 445 -33.37 -14.06 -29.98
C LEU A 445 -32.48 -13.66 -31.16
N ASP A 446 -33.09 -13.00 -32.16
CA ASP A 446 -32.37 -12.49 -33.36
C ASP A 446 -31.30 -11.46 -32.91
N ASP A 447 -31.61 -10.60 -31.97
CA ASP A 447 -30.67 -9.60 -31.48
C ASP A 447 -29.51 -10.22 -30.68
N VAL A 448 -29.77 -11.22 -29.86
CA VAL A 448 -28.71 -12.01 -29.17
C VAL A 448 -27.80 -12.71 -30.19
N MET A 449 -28.40 -13.25 -31.29
CA MET A 449 -27.63 -13.93 -32.34
C MET A 449 -26.83 -12.99 -33.24
N LYS A 450 -27.23 -11.71 -33.34
CA LYS A 450 -26.52 -10.67 -34.10
C LYS A 450 -25.29 -10.12 -33.35
N VAL A 451 -25.18 -10.33 -32.07
CA VAL A 451 -24.01 -9.87 -31.30
C VAL A 451 -22.79 -10.65 -31.77
N GLU A 452 -21.96 -10.03 -32.63
CA GLU A 452 -20.71 -10.58 -33.18
C GLU A 452 -19.63 -10.65 -32.07
N ILE A 453 -19.80 -11.48 -31.08
CA ILE A 453 -18.77 -11.76 -30.07
C ILE A 453 -18.18 -13.13 -30.38
N LYS A 454 -16.86 -13.27 -30.25
CA LYS A 454 -16.21 -14.60 -30.15
C LYS A 454 -17.03 -15.46 -29.20
N PRO A 455 -17.29 -16.74 -29.50
CA PRO A 455 -18.26 -17.57 -28.80
C PRO A 455 -18.05 -17.51 -27.29
N HIS A 456 -18.80 -16.64 -26.67
CA HIS A 456 -18.79 -16.46 -25.24
C HIS A 456 -19.80 -17.45 -24.65
N ALA A 457 -19.44 -18.18 -23.59
CA ALA A 457 -20.32 -19.14 -22.93
C ALA A 457 -21.71 -18.54 -22.63
N ARG A 458 -21.79 -17.25 -22.30
CA ARG A 458 -23.03 -16.51 -21.99
C ARG A 458 -24.01 -16.40 -23.16
N ILE A 459 -23.53 -16.24 -24.40
CA ILE A 459 -24.38 -16.15 -25.59
C ILE A 459 -25.05 -17.51 -25.83
N VAL A 460 -24.25 -18.58 -25.74
CA VAL A 460 -24.75 -19.96 -25.90
C VAL A 460 -25.78 -20.29 -24.82
N GLU A 461 -25.53 -19.89 -23.56
CA GLU A 461 -26.43 -20.07 -22.43
C GLU A 461 -27.74 -19.28 -22.60
N ALA A 462 -27.69 -18.03 -23.06
CA ALA A 462 -28.88 -17.22 -23.31
C ALA A 462 -29.73 -17.79 -24.45
N GLY A 463 -29.11 -18.19 -25.55
CA GLY A 463 -29.77 -18.84 -26.69
C GLY A 463 -30.46 -20.15 -26.26
N ALA A 464 -29.73 -21.00 -25.55
CA ALA A 464 -30.26 -22.27 -25.04
C ALA A 464 -31.46 -22.09 -24.06
N ALA A 465 -31.43 -21.08 -23.19
CA ALA A 465 -32.54 -20.77 -22.26
C ALA A 465 -33.80 -20.33 -23.03
N LEU A 466 -33.66 -19.52 -24.07
CA LEU A 466 -34.74 -19.09 -24.95
C LEU A 466 -35.33 -20.29 -25.69
N GLU A 467 -34.51 -21.11 -26.33
CA GLU A 467 -34.93 -22.29 -27.06
C GLU A 467 -35.66 -23.32 -26.15
N GLU A 468 -35.12 -23.63 -24.98
CA GLU A 468 -35.68 -24.53 -24.03
C GLU A 468 -37.08 -24.07 -23.57
N TYR A 469 -37.24 -22.78 -23.28
CA TYR A 469 -38.54 -22.21 -22.92
C TYR A 469 -39.54 -22.32 -24.05
N LEU A 470 -39.18 -22.01 -25.28
CA LEU A 470 -40.02 -22.11 -26.45
C LEU A 470 -40.47 -23.57 -26.69
N ILE A 471 -39.54 -24.53 -26.64
CA ILE A 471 -39.83 -25.95 -26.78
C ILE A 471 -40.82 -26.45 -25.72
N LYS A 472 -40.58 -26.13 -24.45
CA LYS A 472 -41.50 -26.52 -23.35
C LYS A 472 -42.90 -25.96 -23.57
N ARG A 473 -43.04 -24.77 -24.07
CA ARG A 473 -44.31 -24.10 -24.28
C ARG A 473 -45.05 -24.64 -25.49
N ILE A 474 -44.37 -24.98 -26.59
CA ILE A 474 -44.93 -25.63 -27.79
C ILE A 474 -45.47 -27.03 -27.36
N GLN A 475 -44.69 -27.79 -26.59
CA GLN A 475 -45.09 -29.09 -26.09
C GLN A 475 -46.31 -29.02 -25.14
N ALA A 476 -46.39 -27.96 -24.32
CA ALA A 476 -47.53 -27.76 -23.42
C ALA A 476 -48.82 -27.38 -24.19
N LYS A 477 -48.72 -26.64 -25.31
CA LYS A 477 -49.84 -26.30 -26.21
C LYS A 477 -50.33 -27.55 -26.95
N SER A 478 -49.42 -28.39 -27.46
CA SER A 478 -49.79 -29.65 -28.17
C SER A 478 -50.38 -30.71 -27.26
N ARG A 479 -50.24 -30.63 -25.93
CA ARG A 479 -50.89 -31.50 -24.96
C ARG A 479 -52.29 -31.01 -24.55
N LYS A 480 -52.64 -29.75 -24.84
CA LYS A 480 -53.94 -29.15 -24.55
C LYS A 480 -54.88 -29.09 -25.77
N ALA A 481 -54.38 -29.36 -26.98
CA ALA A 481 -55.13 -29.58 -28.19
C ALA A 481 -55.34 -31.09 -28.40
#